data_8c973c0935e20383f69495c4cbb7edff
#
_entry.id   8c973c0935e20383f69495c4cbb7edff
#
_cell.length_a   1.000
_cell.length_b   1.000
_cell.length_c   1.000
_cell.angle_alpha   90.00
_cell.angle_beta   90.00
_cell.angle_gamma   90.00
#
_symmetry.space_group_name_H-M   'P 1'
#
loop_
_entity.id
_entity.type
_entity.pdbx_description
1 polymer ?
#
loop_
_entity_poly.entity_id
_entity_poly.type
_entity_poly.pdbx_seq_one_letter_code
_entity_poly.pdbx_strand_id
1 'polypeptide(L)' 'MKDRENVLRQLDEADNMLMIIQQSIDRGLKIDPTEAQNRFTTIRRKLKFVTDRVTAS' A
#
# COMPACT_ATOMS: atom_id res chain seq x y z
N MET A 1 -0.51 19.75 9.80
CA MET A 1 0.15 19.34 8.56
C MET A 1 -0.83 19.47 7.41
N LYS A 2 -0.46 20.22 6.37
CA LYS A 2 -1.34 20.52 5.24
C LYS A 2 -1.76 19.27 4.44
N ASP A 3 -0.89 18.26 4.43
CA ASP A 3 -1.09 17.04 3.65
C ASP A 3 -1.58 15.87 4.50
N ARG A 4 -2.03 16.13 5.72
CA ARG A 4 -2.43 15.08 6.64
C ARG A 4 -3.49 14.14 6.04
N GLU A 5 -4.51 14.71 5.40
CA GLU A 5 -5.58 13.90 4.80
C GLU A 5 -5.06 13.03 3.67
N ASN A 6 -4.17 13.57 2.84
CA ASN A 6 -3.56 12.82 1.75
C ASN A 6 -2.69 11.68 2.29
N VAL A 7 -1.90 11.96 3.33
CA VAL A 7 -1.06 10.95 3.97
C VAL A 7 -1.91 9.82 4.53
N LEU A 8 -2.97 10.16 5.27
CA LEU A 8 -3.87 9.15 5.85
C LEU A 8 -4.55 8.32 4.77
N ARG A 9 -4.95 8.96 3.66
CA ARG A 9 -5.56 8.25 2.54
C ARG A 9 -4.59 7.26 1.92
N GLN A 10 -3.33 7.67 1.70
CA GLN A 10 -2.33 6.78 1.13
C GLN A 10 -2.04 5.59 2.03
N LEU A 11 -1.96 5.82 3.35
CA LEU A 11 -1.79 4.74 4.32
C LEU A 11 -2.97 3.77 4.30
N ASP A 12 -4.18 4.30 4.25
CA ASP A 12 -5.39 3.48 4.21
C ASP A 12 -5.45 2.63 2.94
N GLU A 13 -5.13 3.22 1.80
CA GLU A 13 -5.09 2.49 0.54
C GLU A 13 -4.03 1.39 0.54
N ALA A 14 -2.84 1.68 1.08
CA ALA A 14 -1.78 0.69 1.20
C ALA A 14 -2.21 -0.46 2.12
N ASP A 15 -2.84 -0.15 3.24
CA ASP A 15 -3.35 -1.14 4.18
C ASP A 15 -4.41 -2.04 3.52
N ASN A 16 -5.34 -1.44 2.79
CA ASN A 16 -6.37 -2.20 2.08
C ASN A 16 -5.76 -3.14 1.04
N MET A 17 -4.76 -2.69 0.31
CA MET A 17 -4.07 -3.52 -0.68
C MET A 17 -3.37 -4.71 -0.01
N LEU A 18 -2.72 -4.48 1.12
CA LEU A 18 -2.09 -5.55 1.90
C LEU A 18 -3.13 -6.54 2.42
N MET A 19 -4.25 -6.05 2.89
CA MET A 19 -5.35 -6.89 3.39
C MET A 19 -5.88 -7.82 2.29
N ILE A 20 -6.07 -7.30 1.09
CA ILE A 20 -6.53 -8.09 -0.05
C ILE A 20 -5.54 -9.21 -0.36
N ILE A 21 -4.25 -8.92 -0.37
CA ILE A 21 -3.21 -9.90 -0.61
C ILE A 21 -3.24 -10.98 0.48
N GLN A 22 -3.33 -10.57 1.74
CA GLN A 22 -3.37 -11.49 2.86
C GLN A 22 -4.60 -12.42 2.79
N GLN A 23 -5.77 -11.86 2.48
CA GLN A 23 -6.99 -12.66 2.33
C GLN A 23 -6.85 -13.68 1.20
N SER A 24 -6.22 -13.30 0.10
CA SER A 24 -5.97 -14.22 -1.01
C SER A 24 -5.09 -15.40 -0.57
N ILE A 25 -4.04 -15.11 0.19
CA ILE A 25 -3.15 -16.14 0.73
C ILE A 25 -3.91 -17.05 1.69
N ASP A 26 -4.70 -16.48 2.59
CA ASP A 26 -5.46 -17.23 3.59
C ASP A 26 -6.49 -18.17 2.95
N ARG A 27 -7.03 -17.77 1.80
CA ARG A 27 -7.99 -18.59 1.05
C ARG A 27 -7.31 -19.63 0.15
N GLY A 28 -5.99 -19.62 0.08
CA GLY A 28 -5.25 -20.53 -0.79
C GLY A 28 -5.39 -20.20 -2.26
N LEU A 29 -5.74 -18.98 -2.61
CA LEU A 29 -5.88 -18.58 -3.99
C LEU A 29 -4.51 -18.42 -4.64
N LYS A 30 -4.42 -18.81 -5.92
CA LYS A 30 -3.20 -18.60 -6.68
C LYS A 30 -3.06 -17.13 -7.02
N ILE A 31 -1.94 -16.56 -6.63
CA ILE A 31 -1.61 -15.17 -6.95
C ILE A 31 -0.64 -15.18 -8.12
N ASP A 32 -0.97 -14.45 -9.20
CA ASP A 32 -0.06 -14.27 -10.33
C ASP A 32 1.17 -13.49 -9.81
N PRO A 33 2.39 -14.03 -9.99
CA PRO A 33 3.60 -13.35 -9.51
C PRO A 33 3.77 -11.94 -10.08
N THR A 34 3.43 -11.74 -11.35
CA THR A 34 3.52 -10.42 -11.99
C THR A 34 2.54 -9.44 -11.35
N GLU A 35 1.30 -9.87 -11.13
CA GLU A 35 0.28 -9.03 -10.49
C GLU A 35 0.68 -8.71 -9.05
N ALA A 36 1.14 -9.69 -8.30
CA ALA A 36 1.59 -9.49 -6.93
C ALA A 36 2.73 -8.47 -6.87
N GLN A 37 3.70 -8.59 -7.78
CA GLN A 37 4.82 -7.66 -7.85
C GLN A 37 4.37 -6.24 -8.16
N ASN A 38 3.41 -6.08 -9.08
CA ASN A 38 2.85 -4.79 -9.41
C ASN A 38 2.12 -4.17 -8.21
N ARG A 39 1.38 -4.96 -7.46
CA ARG A 39 0.68 -4.50 -6.26
C ARG A 39 1.68 -4.07 -5.18
N PHE A 40 2.73 -4.85 -4.95
CA PHE A 40 3.76 -4.49 -3.98
C PHE A 40 4.49 -3.22 -4.39
N THR A 41 4.78 -3.05 -5.68
CA THR A 41 5.38 -1.81 -6.18
C THR A 41 4.48 -0.60 -5.88
N THR A 42 3.19 -0.73 -6.10
CA THR A 42 2.23 0.34 -5.80
C THR A 42 2.20 0.65 -4.30
N ILE A 43 2.17 -0.37 -3.46
CA ILE A 43 2.19 -0.20 -2.00
C ILE A 43 3.47 0.54 -1.57
N ARG A 44 4.61 0.14 -2.10
CA ARG A 44 5.89 0.78 -1.77
C ARG A 44 5.92 2.24 -2.18
N ARG A 45 5.36 2.59 -3.34
CA ARG A 45 5.25 3.98 -3.78
C ARG A 45 4.39 4.81 -2.84
N LYS A 46 3.27 4.26 -2.39
CA LYS A 46 2.39 4.94 -1.44
C LYS A 46 3.09 5.16 -0.10
N LEU A 47 3.81 4.16 0.38
CA LEU A 47 4.56 4.27 1.62
C LEU A 47 5.70 5.29 1.50
N LYS A 48 6.37 5.33 0.36
CA LYS A 48 7.42 6.31 0.11
C LYS A 48 6.85 7.73 0.12
N PHE A 49 5.71 7.94 -0.51
CA PHE A 49 5.02 9.22 -0.47
C PHE A 49 4.78 9.67 0.97
N VAL A 50 4.26 8.77 1.80
CA VAL A 50 3.99 9.04 3.21
C VAL A 50 5.29 9.38 3.95
N THR A 51 6.33 8.59 3.76
CA THR A 51 7.62 8.80 4.40
C THR A 51 8.20 10.17 4.04
N ASP A 52 8.16 10.52 2.76
CA ASP A 52 8.68 11.80 2.28
C ASP A 52 7.92 12.97 2.90
N ARG A 53 6.60 12.87 3.02
CA ARG A 53 5.78 13.93 3.61
C ARG A 53 6.00 14.07 5.11
N VAL A 54 6.10 12.96 5.81
CA VAL A 54 6.35 12.97 7.25
C VAL A 54 7.75 13.52 7.54
N THR A 55 8.74 13.14 6.75
CA THR A 55 10.12 13.62 6.92
C THR A 55 10.25 15.10 6.59
N ALA A 56 9.49 15.59 5.62
CA ALA A 56 9.53 16.98 5.19
C ALA A 56 8.78 17.94 6.12
N SER A 57 7.93 17.44 6.98
CA SER A 57 7.11 18.29 7.86
C SER A 57 7.78 18.69 9.17
#